data_f484a00443548200625e1e33c49b6eda
#
_entry.id   f484a00443548200625e1e33c49b6eda
#
_cell.length_a   1.000
_cell.length_b   1.000
_cell.length_c   1.000
_cell.angle_alpha   90.00
_cell.angle_beta   90.00
_cell.angle_gamma   90.00
#
_symmetry.space_group_name_H-M   'P 1'
#
loop_
_entity.id
_entity.type
_entity.pdbx_description
1 polymer ?
#
loop_
_entity_poly.entity_id
_entity_poly.type
_entity_poly.pdbx_seq_one_letter_code
_entity_poly.pdbx_strand_id
1 'polypeptide(L)'
;NRNGYLYPNSDQAGAVLDSLRMEMERLCVEVHTETEVLEIIPKKNRFVIRTGNGNVTADRVILAAGSKAAPVTGSDGSGYAIAKKMGHRIVPVLPALVQLKCKGKFFQSIAGVRIQGCVSLYVDGDCVCRDTGEIQLTQYGISGIPVFQVSRFAAKALYNKQEVTAVLNFMPQMSEEEFTVFLAERARLRPQKTAEEFLTGLFHKKMIALWVKCSRISKEKPVGTYSEEELRTLVRLIQQ
;
A
#
# COMPACT_ATOMS: atom_id res chain seq x y z
N ASN A 1 -22.27 -5.91 -6.20
CA ASN A 1 -21.83 -5.02 -5.10
C ASN A 1 -21.02 -5.85 -4.10
N ARG A 2 -19.73 -5.54 -3.94
CA ARG A 2 -18.83 -6.19 -2.98
C ARG A 2 -18.38 -5.09 -1.99
N ASN A 3 -18.88 -5.13 -0.76
CA ASN A 3 -18.53 -4.15 0.29
C ASN A 3 -18.72 -2.68 -0.12
N GLY A 4 -19.80 -2.37 -0.85
CA GLY A 4 -20.04 -1.00 -1.37
C GLY A 4 -19.45 -0.71 -2.75
N TYR A 5 -18.52 -1.52 -3.25
CA TYR A 5 -17.97 -1.36 -4.59
C TYR A 5 -18.88 -1.98 -5.65
N LEU A 6 -19.01 -1.28 -6.78
CA LEU A 6 -19.77 -1.75 -7.94
C LEU A 6 -18.79 -2.33 -8.98
N TYR A 7 -19.11 -3.51 -9.45
CA TYR A 7 -18.37 -4.19 -10.52
C TYR A 7 -19.33 -4.61 -11.62
N PRO A 8 -18.88 -4.66 -12.89
CA PRO A 8 -19.66 -5.30 -13.94
C PRO A 8 -19.97 -6.74 -13.56
N ASN A 9 -21.16 -7.24 -13.93
CA ASN A 9 -21.53 -8.63 -13.66
C ASN A 9 -20.60 -9.65 -14.34
N SER A 10 -19.97 -9.23 -15.43
CA SER A 10 -18.98 -10.02 -16.17
C SER A 10 -17.59 -10.08 -15.49
N ASP A 11 -17.34 -9.32 -14.41
CA ASP A 11 -16.02 -9.10 -13.79
C ASP A 11 -14.93 -8.61 -14.79
N GLN A 12 -15.35 -8.03 -15.94
CA GLN A 12 -14.45 -7.54 -16.98
C GLN A 12 -14.34 -6.02 -16.94
N ALA A 13 -13.14 -5.49 -16.68
CA ALA A 13 -12.88 -4.06 -16.69
C ALA A 13 -13.18 -3.42 -18.07
N GLY A 14 -12.94 -4.14 -19.17
CA GLY A 14 -13.27 -3.71 -20.53
C GLY A 14 -14.72 -3.34 -20.73
N ALA A 15 -15.66 -4.01 -20.04
CA ALA A 15 -17.09 -3.70 -20.14
C ALA A 15 -17.44 -2.25 -19.73
N VAL A 16 -16.68 -1.67 -18.77
CA VAL A 16 -16.84 -0.25 -18.38
C VAL A 16 -16.36 0.66 -19.48
N LEU A 17 -15.19 0.36 -20.06
CA LEU A 17 -14.62 1.12 -21.17
C LEU A 17 -15.56 1.10 -22.39
N ASP A 18 -16.04 -0.08 -22.78
CA ASP A 18 -16.90 -0.24 -23.95
C ASP A 18 -18.24 0.49 -23.76
N SER A 19 -18.81 0.43 -22.55
CA SER A 19 -20.05 1.17 -22.23
C SER A 19 -19.87 2.69 -22.39
N LEU A 20 -18.73 3.22 -21.93
CA LEU A 20 -18.43 4.65 -22.11
C LEU A 20 -18.19 5.02 -23.58
N ARG A 21 -17.49 4.20 -24.32
CA ARG A 21 -17.24 4.42 -25.76
C ARG A 21 -18.53 4.41 -26.57
N MET A 22 -19.41 3.43 -26.36
CA MET A 22 -20.70 3.37 -27.01
C MET A 22 -21.56 4.60 -26.73
N GLU A 23 -21.52 5.12 -25.48
CA GLU A 23 -22.27 6.32 -25.14
C GLU A 23 -21.68 7.58 -25.78
N MET A 24 -20.35 7.69 -25.89
CA MET A 24 -19.68 8.78 -26.60
C MET A 24 -20.05 8.77 -28.10
N GLU A 25 -20.07 7.59 -28.72
CA GLU A 25 -20.51 7.42 -30.13
C GLU A 25 -21.97 7.83 -30.30
N ARG A 26 -22.86 7.39 -29.39
CA ARG A 26 -24.28 7.77 -29.42
C ARG A 26 -24.49 9.29 -29.31
N LEU A 27 -23.65 9.97 -28.53
CA LEU A 27 -23.70 11.42 -28.32
C LEU A 27 -22.91 12.21 -29.37
N CYS A 28 -22.34 11.53 -30.39
CA CYS A 28 -21.52 12.13 -31.43
C CYS A 28 -20.33 12.97 -30.87
N VAL A 29 -19.71 12.47 -29.79
CA VAL A 29 -18.50 13.11 -29.24
C VAL A 29 -17.32 12.83 -30.15
N GLU A 30 -16.70 13.89 -30.68
CA GLU A 30 -15.46 13.75 -31.47
C GLU A 30 -14.28 13.35 -30.58
N VAL A 31 -13.58 12.31 -30.97
CA VAL A 31 -12.39 11.78 -30.27
C VAL A 31 -11.18 11.89 -31.18
N HIS A 32 -10.23 12.71 -30.79
CA HIS A 32 -8.94 12.86 -31.49
C HIS A 32 -7.86 12.11 -30.72
N THR A 33 -7.50 10.92 -31.18
CA THR A 33 -6.35 10.14 -30.67
C THR A 33 -5.03 10.66 -31.27
N GLU A 34 -3.90 10.29 -30.68
CA GLU A 34 -2.56 10.69 -31.16
C GLU A 34 -2.42 12.22 -31.35
N THR A 35 -3.13 12.98 -30.52
CA THR A 35 -3.19 14.43 -30.58
C THR A 35 -2.73 15.02 -29.26
N GLU A 36 -1.43 15.31 -29.18
CA GLU A 36 -0.85 15.91 -27.99
C GLU A 36 -1.27 17.37 -27.83
N VAL A 37 -1.78 17.72 -26.65
CA VAL A 37 -2.08 19.10 -26.28
C VAL A 37 -0.81 19.74 -25.72
N LEU A 38 -0.27 20.70 -26.49
CA LEU A 38 0.97 21.40 -26.15
C LEU A 38 0.74 22.61 -25.24
N GLU A 39 -0.38 23.32 -25.45
CA GLU A 39 -0.69 24.55 -24.72
C GLU A 39 -2.19 24.88 -24.78
N ILE A 40 -2.69 25.50 -23.71
CA ILE A 40 -4.04 26.12 -23.67
C ILE A 40 -3.86 27.60 -23.46
N ILE A 41 -4.36 28.38 -24.38
CA ILE A 41 -4.24 29.85 -24.39
C ILE A 41 -5.62 30.48 -24.16
N PRO A 42 -5.84 31.15 -23.02
CA PRO A 42 -7.10 31.87 -22.79
C PRO A 42 -7.21 33.05 -23.70
N LYS A 43 -8.41 33.26 -24.26
CA LYS A 43 -8.83 34.45 -25.00
C LYS A 43 -10.07 35.04 -24.30
N LYS A 44 -10.50 36.23 -24.69
CA LYS A 44 -11.57 36.97 -23.99
C LYS A 44 -12.82 36.13 -23.66
N ASN A 45 -13.29 35.30 -24.60
CA ASN A 45 -14.50 34.47 -24.44
C ASN A 45 -14.34 33.01 -24.82
N ARG A 46 -13.12 32.55 -25.09
CA ARG A 46 -12.84 31.20 -25.54
C ARG A 46 -11.39 30.77 -25.21
N PHE A 47 -11.07 29.56 -25.50
CA PHE A 47 -9.73 29.03 -25.40
C PHE A 47 -9.23 28.60 -26.78
N VAL A 48 -7.94 28.79 -27.02
CA VAL A 48 -7.22 28.20 -28.15
C VAL A 48 -6.34 27.09 -27.61
N ILE A 49 -6.57 25.87 -28.04
CA ILE A 49 -5.83 24.67 -27.68
C ILE A 49 -4.85 24.41 -28.82
N ARG A 50 -3.55 24.52 -28.54
CA ARG A 50 -2.49 24.17 -29.47
C ARG A 50 -2.18 22.70 -29.35
N THR A 51 -2.22 21.98 -30.44
CA THR A 51 -1.89 20.56 -30.53
C THR A 51 -0.79 20.33 -31.55
N GLY A 52 -0.22 19.12 -31.55
CA GLY A 52 0.73 18.71 -32.60
C GLY A 52 0.13 18.71 -34.02
N ASN A 53 -1.19 18.59 -34.11
CA ASN A 53 -1.93 18.51 -35.39
C ASN A 53 -2.64 19.83 -35.80
N GLY A 54 -2.38 20.94 -35.08
CA GLY A 54 -3.00 22.24 -35.34
C GLY A 54 -3.68 22.84 -34.12
N ASN A 55 -4.48 23.87 -34.32
CA ASN A 55 -5.17 24.56 -33.25
C ASN A 55 -6.67 24.23 -33.25
N VAL A 56 -7.21 24.02 -32.05
CA VAL A 56 -8.64 23.83 -31.80
C VAL A 56 -9.14 25.01 -30.94
N THR A 57 -10.36 25.47 -31.16
CA THR A 57 -10.98 26.51 -30.31
C THR A 57 -12.16 25.92 -29.54
N ALA A 58 -12.30 26.30 -28.28
CA ALA A 58 -13.42 25.89 -27.44
C ALA A 58 -13.87 27.02 -26.50
N ASP A 59 -15.15 27.04 -26.16
CA ASP A 59 -15.68 28.00 -25.18
C ASP A 59 -15.35 27.59 -23.74
N ARG A 60 -15.18 26.29 -23.50
CA ARG A 60 -14.80 25.70 -22.21
C ARG A 60 -13.80 24.58 -22.42
N VAL A 61 -12.94 24.36 -21.45
CA VAL A 61 -11.96 23.28 -21.45
C VAL A 61 -12.00 22.54 -20.11
N ILE A 62 -12.04 21.22 -20.17
CA ILE A 62 -11.87 20.34 -19.00
C ILE A 62 -10.51 19.66 -19.15
N LEU A 63 -9.59 19.98 -18.25
CA LEU A 63 -8.28 19.35 -18.20
C LEU A 63 -8.34 18.07 -17.35
N ALA A 64 -8.41 16.91 -18.01
CA ALA A 64 -8.54 15.60 -17.39
C ALA A 64 -7.39 14.66 -17.81
N ALA A 65 -6.18 15.19 -18.00
CA ALA A 65 -5.01 14.48 -18.53
C ALA A 65 -4.38 13.46 -17.57
N GLY A 66 -4.95 13.27 -16.38
CA GLY A 66 -4.46 12.31 -15.39
C GLY A 66 -3.19 12.75 -14.66
N SER A 67 -2.58 11.80 -13.95
CA SER A 67 -1.38 12.01 -13.13
C SER A 67 -0.17 11.23 -13.66
N LYS A 68 0.92 11.18 -12.89
CA LYS A 68 2.13 10.40 -13.22
C LYS A 68 2.07 8.93 -12.75
N ALA A 69 0.92 8.46 -12.29
CA ALA A 69 0.82 7.14 -11.67
C ALA A 69 1.04 5.97 -12.65
N ALA A 70 0.64 6.14 -13.91
CA ALA A 70 0.76 5.11 -14.94
C ALA A 70 1.14 5.72 -16.31
N PRO A 71 2.39 6.16 -16.51
CA PRO A 71 2.82 6.81 -17.74
C PRO A 71 2.59 5.98 -19.01
N VAL A 72 2.60 4.67 -18.90
CA VAL A 72 2.32 3.73 -20.00
C VAL A 72 0.91 3.91 -20.60
N THR A 73 -0.01 4.52 -19.86
CA THR A 73 -1.38 4.85 -20.34
C THR A 73 -1.45 6.21 -21.04
N GLY A 74 -0.34 6.89 -21.28
CA GLY A 74 -0.26 8.25 -21.80
C GLY A 74 -0.40 9.35 -20.74
N SER A 75 -0.58 8.99 -19.47
CA SER A 75 -0.74 9.91 -18.34
C SER A 75 0.62 10.20 -17.68
N ASP A 76 1.37 11.14 -18.26
CA ASP A 76 2.75 11.48 -17.87
C ASP A 76 2.85 12.67 -16.91
N GLY A 77 1.73 13.33 -16.62
CA GLY A 77 1.64 14.52 -15.77
C GLY A 77 1.87 15.83 -16.52
N SER A 78 1.86 15.85 -17.86
CA SER A 78 1.93 17.07 -18.68
C SER A 78 0.81 18.06 -18.33
N GLY A 79 -0.38 17.58 -17.96
CA GLY A 79 -1.49 18.40 -17.49
C GLY A 79 -1.14 19.31 -16.30
N TYR A 80 -0.22 18.92 -15.43
CA TYR A 80 0.22 19.81 -14.32
C TYR A 80 0.97 21.05 -14.83
N ALA A 81 1.77 20.89 -15.90
CA ALA A 81 2.48 22.02 -16.50
C ALA A 81 1.49 23.00 -17.17
N ILE A 82 0.47 22.47 -17.84
CA ILE A 82 -0.62 23.26 -18.43
C ILE A 82 -1.38 24.01 -17.35
N ALA A 83 -1.82 23.32 -16.29
CA ALA A 83 -2.53 23.94 -15.16
C ALA A 83 -1.69 25.05 -14.49
N LYS A 84 -0.39 24.83 -14.31
CA LYS A 84 0.51 25.84 -13.75
C LYS A 84 0.61 27.10 -14.65
N LYS A 85 0.70 26.92 -15.97
CA LYS A 85 0.69 28.05 -16.93
C LYS A 85 -0.63 28.84 -16.88
N MET A 86 -1.74 28.17 -16.53
CA MET A 86 -3.07 28.79 -16.34
C MET A 86 -3.22 29.48 -14.98
N GLY A 87 -2.17 29.57 -14.16
CA GLY A 87 -2.16 30.26 -12.88
C GLY A 87 -2.50 29.38 -11.67
N HIS A 88 -2.69 28.06 -11.84
CA HIS A 88 -2.95 27.15 -10.73
C HIS A 88 -1.67 26.83 -9.97
N ARG A 89 -1.79 26.75 -8.63
CA ARG A 89 -0.74 26.21 -7.77
C ARG A 89 -0.80 24.67 -7.81
N ILE A 90 0.31 24.03 -8.10
CA ILE A 90 0.41 22.57 -8.09
C ILE A 90 0.97 22.14 -6.73
N VAL A 91 0.18 21.35 -5.99
CA VAL A 91 0.64 20.65 -4.78
C VAL A 91 1.60 19.54 -5.22
N PRO A 92 2.72 19.31 -4.50
CA PRO A 92 3.64 18.23 -4.82
C PRO A 92 2.94 16.89 -5.01
N VAL A 93 3.18 16.27 -6.17
CA VAL A 93 2.60 14.96 -6.49
C VAL A 93 3.48 13.89 -5.89
N LEU A 94 2.95 13.16 -4.92
CA LEU A 94 3.65 12.12 -4.18
C LEU A 94 3.00 10.76 -4.43
N PRO A 95 3.76 9.67 -4.32
CA PRO A 95 3.21 8.32 -4.40
C PRO A 95 2.11 8.10 -3.37
N ALA A 96 1.05 7.40 -3.78
CA ALA A 96 -0.03 6.94 -2.90
C ALA A 96 -0.50 5.57 -3.38
N LEU A 97 -1.04 4.76 -2.47
CA LEU A 97 -1.46 3.38 -2.72
C LEU A 97 -0.31 2.52 -3.31
N VAL A 98 0.85 2.65 -2.70
CA VAL A 98 2.08 1.96 -3.13
C VAL A 98 2.63 1.07 -2.02
N GLN A 99 3.43 0.10 -2.41
CA GLN A 99 4.25 -0.69 -1.50
C GLN A 99 5.34 0.16 -0.83
N LEU A 100 5.80 -0.27 0.35
CA LEU A 100 6.87 0.38 1.08
C LEU A 100 8.16 -0.45 1.00
N LYS A 101 9.24 0.18 0.57
CA LYS A 101 10.58 -0.39 0.70
C LYS A 101 11.07 -0.19 2.13
N CYS A 102 11.52 -1.25 2.77
CA CYS A 102 11.97 -1.24 4.15
C CYS A 102 13.45 -1.62 4.25
N LYS A 103 14.12 -1.14 5.31
CA LYS A 103 15.47 -1.58 5.64
C LYS A 103 15.42 -2.97 6.27
N GLY A 104 16.33 -3.86 5.89
CA GLY A 104 16.48 -5.18 6.51
C GLY A 104 16.75 -6.28 5.49
N LYS A 105 17.83 -7.03 5.71
CA LYS A 105 18.19 -8.17 4.85
C LYS A 105 17.27 -9.38 5.05
N PHE A 106 16.54 -9.45 6.17
CA PHE A 106 15.64 -10.53 6.50
C PHE A 106 14.43 -10.64 5.57
N PHE A 107 14.05 -9.56 4.89
CA PHE A 107 12.93 -9.57 3.95
C PHE A 107 13.08 -10.62 2.84
N GLN A 108 14.30 -10.93 2.41
CA GLN A 108 14.55 -11.98 1.42
C GLN A 108 14.09 -13.36 1.91
N SER A 109 14.27 -13.66 3.22
CA SER A 109 13.91 -14.96 3.80
C SER A 109 12.40 -15.15 3.97
N ILE A 110 11.64 -14.05 4.10
CA ILE A 110 10.19 -14.07 4.32
C ILE A 110 9.38 -13.65 3.09
N ALA A 111 10.05 -13.41 1.99
CA ALA A 111 9.39 -13.00 0.74
C ALA A 111 8.32 -14.00 0.29
N GLY A 112 7.19 -13.47 -0.21
CA GLY A 112 6.04 -14.23 -0.67
C GLY A 112 5.05 -14.64 0.43
N VAL A 113 5.34 -14.35 1.71
CA VAL A 113 4.38 -14.60 2.80
C VAL A 113 3.24 -13.58 2.71
N ARG A 114 2.01 -14.06 2.85
CA ARG A 114 0.80 -13.28 3.07
C ARG A 114 0.25 -13.63 4.45
N ILE A 115 -0.05 -12.62 5.25
CA ILE A 115 -0.46 -12.80 6.62
C ILE A 115 -1.38 -11.65 7.06
N GLN A 116 -2.44 -11.99 7.80
CA GLN A 116 -3.28 -10.98 8.43
C GLN A 116 -2.52 -10.25 9.51
N GLY A 117 -2.67 -8.94 9.57
CA GLY A 117 -1.98 -8.12 10.55
C GLY A 117 -2.40 -6.66 10.49
N CYS A 118 -1.86 -5.88 11.42
CA CYS A 118 -1.99 -4.44 11.47
C CYS A 118 -0.67 -3.79 11.10
N VAL A 119 -0.71 -2.77 10.27
CA VAL A 119 0.43 -1.88 9.98
C VAL A 119 0.17 -0.55 10.71
N SER A 120 1.06 -0.18 11.61
CA SER A 120 1.06 1.15 12.25
C SER A 120 2.24 1.94 11.72
N LEU A 121 1.97 3.13 11.19
CA LEU A 121 3.00 4.01 10.65
C LEU A 121 3.33 5.11 11.67
N TYR A 122 4.60 5.24 11.96
CA TYR A 122 5.14 6.26 12.86
C TYR A 122 5.96 7.27 12.06
N VAL A 123 5.80 8.54 12.40
CA VAL A 123 6.57 9.67 11.85
C VAL A 123 7.19 10.42 13.02
N ASP A 124 8.52 10.50 13.04
CA ASP A 124 9.29 11.13 14.13
C ASP A 124 8.89 10.60 15.53
N GLY A 125 8.50 9.32 15.61
CA GLY A 125 8.09 8.65 16.84
C GLY A 125 6.58 8.65 17.13
N ASP A 126 5.80 9.46 16.45
CA ASP A 126 4.34 9.54 16.63
C ASP A 126 3.59 8.61 15.66
N CYS A 127 2.62 7.86 16.18
CA CYS A 127 1.74 7.01 15.35
C CYS A 127 0.73 7.89 14.58
N VAL A 128 0.94 8.04 13.27
CA VAL A 128 0.11 8.91 12.42
C VAL A 128 -1.06 8.20 11.76
N CYS A 129 -0.97 6.90 11.56
CA CYS A 129 -2.07 6.09 11.02
C CYS A 129 -1.81 4.60 11.23
N ARG A 130 -2.89 3.82 11.16
CA ARG A 130 -2.85 2.36 11.16
C ARG A 130 -3.94 1.80 10.27
N ASP A 131 -3.70 0.62 9.74
CA ASP A 131 -4.72 -0.15 9.00
C ASP A 131 -4.49 -1.65 9.17
N THR A 132 -5.56 -2.44 9.07
CA THR A 132 -5.55 -3.89 9.32
C THR A 132 -6.07 -4.65 8.11
N GLY A 133 -5.39 -5.72 7.75
CA GLY A 133 -5.75 -6.58 6.64
C GLY A 133 -4.62 -7.53 6.24
N GLU A 134 -4.69 -8.09 5.04
CA GLU A 134 -3.64 -8.96 4.53
C GLU A 134 -2.40 -8.15 4.14
N ILE A 135 -1.31 -8.37 4.86
CA ILE A 135 0.02 -7.85 4.59
C ILE A 135 0.77 -8.86 3.71
N GLN A 136 1.38 -8.38 2.65
CA GLN A 136 2.27 -9.17 1.79
C GLN A 136 3.72 -8.76 2.05
N LEU A 137 4.53 -9.73 2.46
CA LEU A 137 5.97 -9.55 2.65
C LEU A 137 6.69 -9.80 1.32
N THR A 138 7.52 -8.85 0.91
CA THR A 138 8.27 -8.89 -0.35
C THR A 138 9.77 -8.94 -0.08
N GLN A 139 10.59 -9.13 -1.11
CA GLN A 139 12.06 -9.15 -0.95
C GLN A 139 12.64 -7.80 -0.48
N TYR A 140 11.89 -6.71 -0.67
CA TYR A 140 12.35 -5.34 -0.40
C TYR A 140 11.53 -4.60 0.67
N GLY A 141 10.55 -5.26 1.28
CA GLY A 141 9.70 -4.63 2.29
C GLY A 141 8.28 -5.19 2.32
N ILE A 142 7.31 -4.31 2.42
CA ILE A 142 5.91 -4.65 2.68
C ILE A 142 4.96 -4.13 1.60
N SER A 143 3.87 -4.87 1.37
CA SER A 143 2.80 -4.59 0.41
C SER A 143 1.47 -5.09 0.97
N GLY A 144 0.40 -4.95 0.22
CA GLY A 144 -0.95 -5.32 0.62
C GLY A 144 -1.82 -4.11 0.92
N ILE A 145 -3.13 -4.32 1.02
CA ILE A 145 -4.11 -3.24 1.15
C ILE A 145 -3.80 -2.31 2.34
N PRO A 146 -3.54 -2.81 3.57
CA PRO A 146 -3.24 -1.94 4.69
C PRO A 146 -1.97 -1.11 4.48
N VAL A 147 -0.96 -1.66 3.80
CA VAL A 147 0.26 -0.93 3.45
C VAL A 147 -0.03 0.19 2.45
N PHE A 148 -0.88 -0.07 1.45
CA PHE A 148 -1.30 0.94 0.49
C PHE A 148 -2.03 2.11 1.17
N GLN A 149 -2.88 1.83 2.15
CA GLN A 149 -3.61 2.87 2.87
C GLN A 149 -2.69 3.80 3.67
N VAL A 150 -1.67 3.24 4.34
CA VAL A 150 -0.72 4.05 5.12
C VAL A 150 0.36 4.71 4.26
N SER A 151 0.59 4.23 3.03
CA SER A 151 1.72 4.65 2.18
C SER A 151 1.74 6.14 1.85
N ARG A 152 0.57 6.80 1.71
CA ARG A 152 0.48 8.23 1.44
C ARG A 152 1.07 9.08 2.56
N PHE A 153 0.93 8.65 3.80
CA PHE A 153 1.50 9.33 4.97
C PHE A 153 3.02 9.15 5.00
N ALA A 154 3.50 7.93 4.70
CA ALA A 154 4.92 7.65 4.55
C ALA A 154 5.55 8.51 3.44
N ALA A 155 4.92 8.58 2.26
CA ALA A 155 5.41 9.37 1.14
C ALA A 155 5.51 10.86 1.50
N LYS A 156 4.50 11.41 2.20
CA LYS A 156 4.50 12.81 2.65
C LYS A 156 5.60 13.09 3.69
N ALA A 157 5.76 12.22 4.68
CA ALA A 157 6.77 12.35 5.72
C ALA A 157 8.20 12.27 5.13
N LEU A 158 8.46 11.28 4.26
CA LEU A 158 9.73 11.14 3.57
C LEU A 158 10.06 12.34 2.66
N TYR A 159 9.06 12.90 1.96
CA TYR A 159 9.22 14.13 1.19
C TYR A 159 9.67 15.30 2.07
N ASN A 160 9.15 15.38 3.29
CA ASN A 160 9.53 16.38 4.29
C ASN A 160 10.81 16.01 5.05
N LYS A 161 11.52 14.92 4.68
CA LYS A 161 12.74 14.43 5.33
C LYS A 161 12.57 14.00 6.79
N GLN A 162 11.38 13.57 7.15
CA GLN A 162 11.04 13.03 8.46
C GLN A 162 11.42 11.55 8.56
N GLU A 163 11.65 11.07 9.77
CA GLU A 163 11.87 9.64 10.03
C GLU A 163 10.54 8.87 9.93
N VAL A 164 10.57 7.73 9.24
CA VAL A 164 9.37 6.91 9.05
C VAL A 164 9.66 5.48 9.46
N THR A 165 8.86 4.96 10.38
CA THR A 165 8.90 3.57 10.85
C THR A 165 7.54 2.91 10.67
N ALA A 166 7.53 1.68 10.15
CA ALA A 166 6.35 0.84 10.09
C ALA A 166 6.48 -0.29 11.12
N VAL A 167 5.52 -0.38 12.03
CA VAL A 167 5.40 -1.46 13.00
C VAL A 167 4.32 -2.42 12.52
N LEU A 168 4.64 -3.71 12.53
CA LEU A 168 3.77 -4.77 12.04
C LEU A 168 3.31 -5.62 13.22
N ASN A 169 2.00 -5.64 13.48
CA ASN A 169 1.40 -6.53 14.47
C ASN A 169 0.66 -7.66 13.75
N PHE A 170 1.13 -8.89 13.94
CA PHE A 170 0.55 -10.09 13.32
C PHE A 170 -0.47 -10.81 14.22
N MET A 171 -0.80 -10.23 15.38
CA MET A 171 -1.84 -10.71 16.28
C MET A 171 -2.64 -9.51 16.86
N PRO A 172 -3.21 -8.64 16.00
CA PRO A 172 -3.81 -7.37 16.42
C PRO A 172 -5.10 -7.52 17.23
N GLN A 173 -5.68 -8.72 17.27
CA GLN A 173 -6.90 -9.03 18.01
C GLN A 173 -6.66 -9.32 19.50
N MET A 174 -5.39 -9.41 19.94
CA MET A 174 -5.00 -9.63 21.32
C MET A 174 -4.06 -8.53 21.80
N SER A 175 -4.18 -8.12 23.04
CA SER A 175 -3.15 -7.32 23.73
C SER A 175 -1.88 -8.13 23.96
N GLU A 176 -0.78 -7.48 24.32
CA GLU A 176 0.49 -8.16 24.67
C GLU A 176 0.28 -9.12 25.84
N GLU A 177 -0.50 -8.72 26.84
CA GLU A 177 -0.82 -9.53 28.00
C GLU A 177 -1.65 -10.76 27.62
N GLU A 178 -2.75 -10.57 26.89
CA GLU A 178 -3.62 -11.66 26.43
C GLU A 178 -2.86 -12.66 25.58
N PHE A 179 -2.02 -12.20 24.67
CA PHE A 179 -1.22 -13.05 23.81
C PHE A 179 -0.12 -13.80 24.60
N THR A 180 0.47 -13.16 25.61
CA THR A 180 1.42 -13.80 26.52
C THR A 180 0.75 -14.92 27.30
N VAL A 181 -0.43 -14.69 27.87
CA VAL A 181 -1.22 -15.72 28.59
C VAL A 181 -1.59 -16.86 27.64
N PHE A 182 -2.07 -16.56 26.45
CA PHE A 182 -2.40 -17.57 25.43
C PHE A 182 -1.19 -18.46 25.09
N LEU A 183 0.00 -17.86 24.89
CA LEU A 183 1.20 -18.63 24.61
C LEU A 183 1.66 -19.45 25.82
N ALA A 184 1.55 -18.92 27.05
CA ALA A 184 1.88 -19.65 28.27
C ALA A 184 1.00 -20.90 28.48
N GLU A 185 -0.31 -20.76 28.28
CA GLU A 185 -1.25 -21.88 28.34
C GLU A 185 -0.96 -22.93 27.28
N ARG A 186 -0.69 -22.49 26.05
CA ARG A 186 -0.33 -23.37 24.95
C ARG A 186 0.99 -24.14 25.24
N ALA A 187 1.99 -23.48 25.82
CA ALA A 187 3.25 -24.11 26.24
C ALA A 187 3.03 -25.20 27.31
N ARG A 188 2.14 -24.94 28.28
CA ARG A 188 1.77 -25.88 29.31
C ARG A 188 1.16 -27.19 28.78
N LEU A 189 0.37 -27.08 27.68
CA LEU A 189 -0.27 -28.23 27.03
C LEU A 189 0.72 -29.15 26.32
N ARG A 190 1.83 -28.62 25.82
CA ARG A 190 2.85 -29.39 25.08
C ARG A 190 4.27 -28.89 25.41
N PRO A 191 4.71 -29.04 26.66
CA PRO A 191 5.95 -28.43 27.18
C PRO A 191 7.23 -28.91 26.49
N GLN A 192 7.20 -30.08 25.86
CA GLN A 192 8.37 -30.68 25.20
C GLN A 192 8.63 -30.10 23.79
N LYS A 193 7.70 -29.34 23.22
CA LYS A 193 7.87 -28.79 21.88
C LYS A 193 8.96 -27.71 21.82
N THR A 194 9.66 -27.65 20.69
CA THR A 194 10.54 -26.54 20.36
C THR A 194 9.71 -25.30 19.95
N ALA A 195 10.33 -24.11 19.88
CA ALA A 195 9.63 -22.88 19.46
C ALA A 195 8.98 -23.02 18.08
N GLU A 196 9.66 -23.64 17.12
CA GLU A 196 9.13 -23.84 15.77
C GLU A 196 7.89 -24.73 15.77
N GLU A 197 7.93 -25.87 16.48
CA GLU A 197 6.78 -26.76 16.62
C GLU A 197 5.63 -26.12 17.41
N PHE A 198 5.96 -25.32 18.40
CA PHE A 198 5.02 -24.62 19.27
C PHE A 198 4.19 -23.57 18.51
N LEU A 199 4.85 -22.78 17.64
CA LEU A 199 4.19 -21.75 16.83
C LEU A 199 3.58 -22.29 15.52
N THR A 200 3.87 -23.56 15.16
CA THR A 200 3.27 -24.23 14.01
C THR A 200 1.75 -24.27 14.14
N GLY A 201 1.06 -23.92 13.06
CA GLY A 201 -0.40 -23.80 13.00
C GLY A 201 -0.94 -22.43 13.41
N LEU A 202 -0.14 -21.58 14.08
CA LEU A 202 -0.49 -20.18 14.34
C LEU A 202 0.01 -19.27 13.22
N PHE A 203 1.20 -19.54 12.69
CA PHE A 203 1.86 -18.67 11.74
C PHE A 203 2.54 -19.44 10.59
N HIS A 204 2.85 -18.70 9.53
CA HIS A 204 3.61 -19.26 8.41
C HIS A 204 5.05 -19.60 8.83
N LYS A 205 5.56 -20.79 8.43
CA LYS A 205 6.87 -21.32 8.86
C LYS A 205 8.05 -20.37 8.64
N LYS A 206 8.06 -19.58 7.57
CA LYS A 206 9.13 -18.59 7.32
C LYS A 206 9.14 -17.49 8.38
N MET A 207 7.96 -17.07 8.87
CA MET A 207 7.84 -16.08 9.94
C MET A 207 8.31 -16.67 11.27
N ILE A 208 7.89 -17.88 11.58
CA ILE A 208 8.33 -18.60 12.77
C ILE A 208 9.86 -18.69 12.82
N ALA A 209 10.48 -19.15 11.73
CA ALA A 209 11.93 -19.25 11.64
C ALA A 209 12.65 -17.90 11.84
N LEU A 210 12.09 -16.80 11.31
CA LEU A 210 12.61 -15.47 11.54
C LEU A 210 12.52 -15.08 13.02
N TRP A 211 11.35 -15.20 13.65
CA TRP A 211 11.13 -14.81 15.04
C TRP A 211 11.95 -15.64 16.02
N VAL A 212 12.04 -16.96 15.81
CA VAL A 212 12.91 -17.84 16.61
C VAL A 212 14.38 -17.41 16.49
N LYS A 213 14.84 -17.06 15.29
CA LYS A 213 16.19 -16.54 15.11
C LYS A 213 16.39 -15.18 15.80
N CYS A 214 15.41 -14.28 15.72
CA CYS A 214 15.49 -12.94 16.32
C CYS A 214 15.36 -12.98 17.85
N SER A 215 14.63 -13.95 18.42
CA SER A 215 14.47 -14.11 19.88
C SER A 215 15.77 -14.47 20.59
N ARG A 216 16.76 -15.00 19.86
CA ARG A 216 18.01 -15.55 20.42
C ARG A 216 17.82 -16.70 21.41
N ILE A 217 16.63 -17.27 21.48
CA ILE A 217 16.35 -18.47 22.27
C ILE A 217 16.88 -19.68 21.49
N SER A 218 17.47 -20.66 22.19
CA SER A 218 17.96 -21.89 21.54
C SER A 218 16.79 -22.59 20.82
N LYS A 219 17.03 -23.05 19.60
CA LYS A 219 16.01 -23.73 18.78
C LYS A 219 15.53 -25.02 19.40
N GLU A 220 16.42 -25.69 20.10
CA GLU A 220 16.18 -27.01 20.73
C GLU A 220 15.57 -26.89 22.14
N LYS A 221 15.50 -25.66 22.69
CA LYS A 221 14.96 -25.42 24.04
C LYS A 221 13.47 -25.74 24.08
N PRO A 222 13.01 -26.64 24.98
CA PRO A 222 11.59 -26.94 25.12
C PRO A 222 10.80 -25.72 25.65
N VAL A 223 9.64 -25.42 25.07
CA VAL A 223 8.84 -24.24 25.45
C VAL A 223 8.34 -24.29 26.89
N GLY A 224 8.17 -25.47 27.47
CA GLY A 224 7.81 -25.62 28.89
C GLY A 224 8.90 -25.17 29.89
N THR A 225 10.12 -24.90 29.40
CA THR A 225 11.23 -24.36 30.20
C THR A 225 11.47 -22.87 29.96
N TYR A 226 10.61 -22.22 29.15
CA TYR A 226 10.73 -20.78 28.87
C TYR A 226 10.40 -19.97 30.11
N SER A 227 11.20 -18.95 30.35
CA SER A 227 10.86 -17.92 31.32
C SER A 227 9.74 -17.04 30.77
N GLU A 228 9.10 -16.29 31.66
CA GLU A 228 8.09 -15.29 31.24
C GLU A 228 8.68 -14.24 30.28
N GLU A 229 9.94 -13.84 30.51
CA GLU A 229 10.63 -12.87 29.64
C GLU A 229 10.92 -13.44 28.23
N GLU A 230 11.23 -14.72 28.12
CA GLU A 230 11.40 -15.39 26.82
C GLU A 230 10.08 -15.46 26.05
N LEU A 231 8.96 -15.73 26.72
CA LEU A 231 7.63 -15.70 26.11
C LEU A 231 7.27 -14.27 25.68
N ARG A 232 7.49 -13.28 26.54
CA ARG A 232 7.26 -11.85 26.20
C ARG A 232 8.12 -11.40 25.02
N THR A 233 9.36 -11.90 24.93
CA THR A 233 10.24 -11.61 23.78
C THR A 233 9.62 -12.13 22.48
N LEU A 234 9.07 -13.34 22.45
CA LEU A 234 8.36 -13.85 21.27
C LEU A 234 7.11 -13.03 20.95
N VAL A 235 6.33 -12.67 21.97
CA VAL A 235 5.14 -11.84 21.82
C VAL A 235 5.49 -10.50 21.16
N ARG A 236 6.50 -9.80 21.67
CA ARG A 236 6.94 -8.51 21.11
C ARG A 236 7.42 -8.65 19.66
N LEU A 237 8.19 -9.69 19.34
CA LEU A 237 8.65 -9.95 17.96
C LEU A 237 7.49 -10.22 16.98
N ILE A 238 6.35 -10.69 17.47
CA ILE A 238 5.18 -10.99 16.66
C ILE A 238 4.27 -9.76 16.54
N GLN A 239 4.26 -8.88 17.54
CA GLN A 239 3.36 -7.73 17.61
C GLN A 239 4.04 -6.37 17.38
N GLN A 240 5.37 -6.32 17.32
CA GLN A 240 6.18 -5.11 17.15
C GLN A 240 7.35 -5.35 16.20
#